data_be8e310ced0131bd5efeb9c2082b3cca
#
_entry.id   be8e310ced0131bd5efeb9c2082b3cca
#
_cell.length_a   1.000
_cell.length_b   1.000
_cell.length_c   1.000
_cell.angle_alpha   90.00
_cell.angle_beta   90.00
_cell.angle_gamma   90.00
#
_symmetry.space_group_name_H-M   'P 1'
#
loop_
_entity.id
_entity.type
_entity.pdbx_description
1 polymer ?
#
loop_
_entity_poly.entity_id
_entity_poly.type
_entity_poly.pdbx_seq_one_letter_code
_entity_poly.pdbx_strand_id
1 'polypeptide(L)' 'MKLDEIIDKNYDCLTSTDQLIVQEIRRDKEEIKNLNSIQTAKRLGISRTSLVRLMKKLGISSYAEFKLILKQAADF' A
#
# COMPACT_ATOMS: atom_id res chain seq x y z
N MET A 1 0.69 -9.35 10.08
CA MET A 1 0.42 -7.96 10.43
C MET A 1 -0.66 -7.39 9.53
N LYS A 2 -1.64 -6.75 10.09
CA LYS A 2 -2.74 -6.20 9.29
C LYS A 2 -2.34 -4.86 8.66
N LEU A 3 -2.90 -4.58 7.49
CA LEU A 3 -2.61 -3.35 6.76
C LEU A 3 -2.88 -2.10 7.59
N ASP A 4 -4.02 -2.06 8.27
CA ASP A 4 -4.40 -0.90 9.09
C ASP A 4 -3.39 -0.62 10.20
N GLU A 5 -2.88 -1.68 10.84
CA GLU A 5 -1.87 -1.54 11.88
C GLU A 5 -0.58 -0.96 11.33
N ILE A 6 -0.16 -1.39 10.14
CA ILE A 6 1.05 -0.91 9.48
C ILE A 6 0.90 0.57 9.15
N ILE A 7 -0.23 0.96 8.60
CA ILE A 7 -0.50 2.35 8.24
C ILE A 7 -0.52 3.23 9.48
N ASP A 8 -1.24 2.82 10.52
CA ASP A 8 -1.37 3.62 11.74
C ASP A 8 -0.02 3.79 12.44
N LYS A 9 0.76 2.72 12.49
CA LYS A 9 2.09 2.75 13.13
C LYS A 9 3.04 3.72 12.45
N ASN A 10 2.93 3.87 11.14
CA ASN A 10 3.85 4.69 10.34
C ASN A 10 3.22 5.99 9.85
N TYR A 11 2.01 6.31 10.29
CA TYR A 11 1.24 7.42 9.74
C TYR A 11 1.97 8.76 9.85
N ASP A 12 2.68 9.00 10.95
CA ASP A 12 3.40 10.24 11.18
C ASP A 12 4.59 10.43 10.23
N CYS A 13 5.06 9.35 9.61
CA CYS A 13 6.15 9.40 8.63
C CYS A 13 5.64 9.70 7.22
N LEU A 14 4.33 9.76 7.02
CA LEU A 14 3.73 9.93 5.69
C LEU A 14 3.48 11.41 5.40
N THR A 15 3.78 11.81 4.16
CA THR A 15 3.41 13.15 3.69
C THR A 15 1.90 13.20 3.44
N SER A 16 1.35 14.41 3.22
CA SER A 16 -0.07 14.56 2.87
C SER A 16 -0.43 13.72 1.64
N THR A 17 0.43 13.71 0.62
CA THR A 17 0.23 12.91 -0.57
C THR A 17 0.25 11.42 -0.25
N ASP A 18 1.22 10.98 0.56
CA ASP A 18 1.30 9.59 0.98
C ASP A 18 0.03 9.15 1.73
N GLN A 19 -0.50 10.01 2.59
CA GLN A 19 -1.72 9.74 3.33
C GLN A 19 -2.91 9.52 2.41
N LEU A 20 -3.03 10.33 1.36
CA LEU A 20 -4.09 10.17 0.37
C LEU A 20 -3.95 8.83 -0.36
N ILE A 21 -2.72 8.46 -0.71
CA ILE A 21 -2.46 7.20 -1.41
C ILE A 21 -2.83 6.00 -0.53
N VAL A 22 -2.43 6.01 0.74
CA VAL A 22 -2.76 4.88 1.62
C VAL A 22 -4.26 4.79 1.88
N GLN A 23 -4.98 5.90 1.89
CA GLN A 23 -6.44 5.86 2.00
C GLN A 23 -7.08 5.19 0.79
N GLU A 24 -6.58 5.46 -0.43
CA GLU A 24 -7.05 4.78 -1.63
C GLU A 24 -6.74 3.29 -1.58
N ILE A 25 -5.55 2.91 -1.11
CA ILE A 25 -5.18 1.50 -0.96
C ILE A 25 -6.14 0.79 0.00
N ARG A 26 -6.47 1.41 1.12
CA ARG A 26 -7.40 0.84 2.09
C ARG A 26 -8.79 0.65 1.51
N ARG A 27 -9.26 1.62 0.76
CA ARG A 27 -10.59 1.60 0.15
C ARG A 27 -10.70 0.54 -0.94
N ASP A 28 -9.65 0.41 -1.76
CA ASP A 28 -9.67 -0.44 -2.95
C ASP A 28 -8.84 -1.72 -2.80
N LYS A 29 -8.57 -2.17 -1.58
CA LYS A 29 -7.68 -3.31 -1.34
C LYS A 29 -8.13 -4.60 -2.04
N GLU A 30 -9.43 -4.81 -2.18
CA GLU A 30 -9.97 -5.98 -2.90
C GLU A 30 -9.52 -6.01 -4.35
N GLU A 31 -9.48 -4.85 -4.98
CA GLU A 31 -9.07 -4.72 -6.36
C GLU A 31 -7.56 -4.74 -6.50
N ILE A 32 -6.86 -4.01 -5.64
CA ILE A 32 -5.41 -3.87 -5.69
C ILE A 32 -4.69 -5.19 -5.42
N LYS A 33 -5.26 -6.06 -4.59
CA LYS A 33 -4.62 -7.36 -4.29
C LYS A 33 -4.41 -8.23 -5.52
N ASN A 34 -5.14 -7.97 -6.60
CA ASN A 34 -5.04 -8.72 -7.86
C ASN A 34 -4.14 -8.04 -8.89
N LEU A 35 -3.55 -6.89 -8.56
CA LEU A 35 -2.73 -6.13 -9.47
C LEU A 35 -1.25 -6.32 -9.17
N ASN A 36 -0.41 -6.24 -10.21
CA ASN A 36 1.04 -6.21 -10.00
C ASN A 36 1.48 -4.77 -9.67
N SER A 37 2.78 -4.57 -9.40
CA SER A 37 3.29 -3.27 -8.99
C SER A 37 3.08 -2.18 -10.03
N ILE A 38 3.23 -2.51 -11.30
CA ILE A 38 3.04 -1.55 -12.40
C ILE A 38 1.58 -1.12 -12.48
N GLN A 39 0.67 -2.09 -12.43
CA GLN A 39 -0.76 -1.83 -12.49
C GLN A 39 -1.24 -1.04 -11.27
N THR A 40 -0.73 -1.37 -10.11
CA THR A 40 -1.09 -0.66 -8.87
C THR A 40 -0.63 0.79 -8.92
N ALA A 41 0.60 1.04 -9.38
CA ALA A 41 1.10 2.40 -9.51
C ALA A 41 0.23 3.22 -10.47
N LYS A 42 -0.15 2.64 -11.61
CA LYS A 42 -1.05 3.30 -12.56
C LYS A 42 -2.40 3.62 -11.94
N ARG A 43 -2.97 2.67 -11.22
CA ARG A 43 -4.26 2.88 -10.57
C ARG A 43 -4.21 4.00 -9.54
N LEU A 44 -3.11 4.10 -8.81
CA LEU A 44 -2.94 5.14 -7.79
C LEU A 44 -2.48 6.48 -8.39
N GLY A 45 -2.18 6.52 -9.68
CA GLY A 45 -1.73 7.73 -10.35
C GLY A 45 -0.33 8.18 -9.95
N ILE A 46 0.53 7.22 -9.59
CA ILE A 46 1.90 7.51 -9.14
C ILE A 46 2.90 6.69 -9.95
N SER A 47 4.17 7.06 -9.88
CA SER A 47 5.24 6.28 -10.49
C SER A 47 5.52 5.03 -9.66
N ARG A 48 6.12 4.03 -10.30
CA ARG A 48 6.56 2.81 -9.61
C ARG A 48 7.56 3.14 -8.51
N THR A 49 8.46 4.09 -8.76
CA THR A 49 9.43 4.53 -7.76
C THR A 49 8.74 5.11 -6.52
N SER A 50 7.72 5.93 -6.73
CA SER A 50 6.94 6.49 -5.63
C SER A 50 6.25 5.40 -4.82
N LEU A 51 5.72 4.39 -5.50
CA LEU A 51 5.08 3.25 -4.82
C LEU A 51 6.09 2.50 -3.96
N VAL A 52 7.28 2.22 -4.48
CA VAL A 52 8.34 1.54 -3.72
C VAL A 52 8.76 2.36 -2.50
N ARG A 53 8.91 3.67 -2.66
CA ARG A 53 9.26 4.55 -1.54
C ARG A 53 8.19 4.53 -0.45
N LEU A 54 6.93 4.53 -0.86
CA LEU A 54 5.82 4.46 0.11
C LEU A 54 5.87 3.15 0.89
N MET A 55 6.12 2.04 0.22
CA MET A 55 6.25 0.75 0.89
C MET A 55 7.35 0.75 1.92
N LYS A 56 8.51 1.32 1.59
CA LYS A 56 9.63 1.43 2.52
C LYS A 56 9.26 2.27 3.75
N LYS A 57 8.51 3.35 3.55
CA LYS A 57 8.03 4.17 4.66
C LYS A 57 7.10 3.39 5.58
N LEU A 58 6.35 2.44 5.03
CA LEU A 58 5.45 1.59 5.79
C LEU A 58 6.16 0.38 6.41
N GLY A 59 7.47 0.23 6.17
CA GLY A 59 8.22 -0.90 6.69
C GLY A 59 8.01 -2.18 5.90
N ILE A 60 7.51 -2.08 4.67
CA ILE A 60 7.27 -3.22 3.79
C ILE A 60 8.49 -3.38 2.88
N SER A 61 9.11 -4.56 2.90
CA SER A 61 10.38 -4.78 2.22
C SER A 61 10.26 -4.98 0.71
N SER A 62 9.10 -5.45 0.23
CA SER A 62 8.90 -5.74 -1.20
C SER A 62 7.43 -5.68 -1.56
N TYR A 63 7.16 -5.58 -2.87
CA TYR A 63 5.79 -5.61 -3.36
C TYR A 63 5.11 -6.96 -3.10
N ALA A 64 5.87 -8.05 -3.15
CA ALA A 64 5.35 -9.38 -2.84
C ALA A 64 4.83 -9.44 -1.40
N GLU A 65 5.56 -8.87 -0.46
CA GLU A 65 5.14 -8.76 0.93
C GLU A 65 3.87 -7.91 1.06
N PHE A 66 3.82 -6.80 0.34
CA PHE A 66 2.65 -5.93 0.29
C PHE A 66 1.41 -6.70 -0.16
N LYS A 67 1.53 -7.49 -1.23
CA LYS A 67 0.42 -8.31 -1.73
C LYS A 67 -0.06 -9.33 -0.70
N LEU A 68 0.86 -9.96 0.02
CA LEU A 68 0.49 -10.88 1.09
C LEU A 68 -0.30 -10.18 2.18
N ILE A 69 0.13 -8.99 2.55
CA ILE A 69 -0.57 -8.19 3.56
C ILE A 69 -1.99 -7.84 3.08
N LEU A 70 -2.13 -7.45 1.82
CA LEU A 70 -3.45 -7.15 1.25
C LEU A 70 -4.37 -8.37 1.25
N LYS A 71 -3.83 -9.54 0.90
CA LYS A 71 -4.60 -10.77 0.90
C LYS A 71 -5.08 -11.15 2.29
N GLN A 72 -4.22 -10.99 3.29
CA GLN A 72 -4.57 -11.25 4.68
C GLN A 72 -5.65 -10.29 5.15
N ALA A 73 -5.56 -9.02 4.77
CA ALA A 73 -6.53 -8.00 5.14
C ALA A 73 -7.91 -8.25 4.51
N ALA A 74 -7.95 -8.92 3.36
CA ALA A 74 -9.18 -9.22 2.64
C ALA A 74 -9.82 -10.54 3.05
N ASP A 75 -9.09 -11.37 3.77
CA ASP A 75 -9.51 -12.73 4.16
C ASP A 75 -10.21 -12.74 5.52
N PHE A 76 -11.35 -12.16 5.56
CA PHE A 76 -12.20 -12.25 6.76
C PHE A 76 -13.40 -13.08 6.52
#